data_2ca8def5e5d070271224b7606e1c81a1
#
_entry.id   2ca8def5e5d070271224b7606e1c81a1
#
_cell.length_a   1.000
_cell.length_b   1.000
_cell.length_c   1.000
_cell.angle_alpha   90.00
_cell.angle_beta   90.00
_cell.angle_gamma   90.00
#
_symmetry.space_group_name_H-M   'P 1'
#
loop_
_entity.id
_entity.type
_entity.pdbx_description
1 polymer ?
#
loop_
_entity_poly.entity_id
_entity_poly.type
_entity_poly.pdbx_seq_one_letter_code
_entity_poly.pdbx_strand_id
1 'polypeptide(L)'
;HVRRRLLFDIALEVGLQSAYGRTLEATGSVGVHVAAGRASVLTDLARRALGGERQGVLDGFEGVADADLLAWVRGTLERMRRDGAIDHEWLSRYKRDDGKRLWIWYKRNRSQGQPAFPAGRAAPAFPRAGGGLDTRKSAFVPVGSPRSWYATWTRKCLRVAPTHAARLARVLLARLAEAGILTATDTSSGGTVYGLPAGRVVVSPLGETTGDDLLLVCDTCRTQLPAAAATVDQLDNAPCPAVGCPGRLRAGQRPAESFYRSMYAGAHVRRVDAHEHTSLLTADERARVENGFKRPEQAPGDPNVLVATPTLEMGIDIGDLS
;
A
#
# COMPACT_ATOMS: atom_id res chain seq x y z
N HIS A 1 -23.24 7.87 -0.62
CA HIS A 1 -22.45 7.11 -1.60
C HIS A 1 -21.08 7.73 -1.83
N VAL A 2 -20.97 9.05 -2.07
CA VAL A 2 -19.71 9.78 -2.36
C VAL A 2 -18.68 9.57 -1.25
N ARG A 3 -19.01 9.77 0.04
CA ARG A 3 -18.10 9.57 1.17
C ARG A 3 -17.54 8.14 1.20
N ARG A 4 -18.39 7.14 0.99
CA ARG A 4 -17.99 5.73 0.95
C ARG A 4 -16.99 5.48 -0.18
N ARG A 5 -17.25 6.01 -1.36
CA ARG A 5 -16.37 5.91 -2.52
C ARG A 5 -15.03 6.57 -2.25
N LEU A 6 -15.04 7.78 -1.73
CA LEU A 6 -13.81 8.52 -1.41
C LEU A 6 -12.93 7.78 -0.39
N LEU A 7 -13.53 7.26 0.69
CA LEU A 7 -12.80 6.48 1.69
C LEU A 7 -12.19 5.20 1.09
N PHE A 8 -12.87 4.56 0.16
CA PHE A 8 -12.34 3.38 -0.52
C PHE A 8 -11.16 3.74 -1.43
N ASP A 9 -11.30 4.80 -2.23
CA ASP A 9 -10.24 5.25 -3.13
C ASP A 9 -9.00 5.72 -2.35
N ILE A 10 -9.18 6.42 -1.21
CA ILE A 10 -8.08 6.79 -0.31
C ILE A 10 -7.43 5.53 0.28
N ALA A 11 -8.20 4.57 0.78
CA ALA A 11 -7.65 3.34 1.33
C ALA A 11 -6.83 2.56 0.30
N LEU A 12 -7.26 2.54 -0.97
CA LEU A 12 -6.50 1.94 -2.06
C LEU A 12 -5.22 2.72 -2.38
N GLU A 13 -5.28 4.05 -2.36
CA GLU A 13 -4.15 4.91 -2.70
C GLU A 13 -3.04 4.82 -1.65
N VAL A 14 -3.39 4.88 -0.36
CA VAL A 14 -2.42 4.88 0.74
C VAL A 14 -2.07 3.48 1.25
N GLY A 15 -2.88 2.49 0.90
CA GLY A 15 -2.75 1.11 1.38
C GLY A 15 -2.11 0.17 0.38
N LEU A 16 -2.27 0.37 -0.91
CA LEU A 16 -1.75 -0.53 -1.92
C LEU A 16 -0.74 0.19 -2.81
N GLN A 17 0.52 -0.05 -2.58
CA GLN A 17 1.56 0.55 -3.40
C GLN A 17 1.43 0.10 -4.86
N SER A 18 1.49 1.05 -5.77
CA SER A 18 1.62 0.78 -7.19
C SER A 18 3.01 0.21 -7.49
N ALA A 19 3.09 -0.82 -8.33
CA ALA A 19 4.36 -1.35 -8.82
C ALA A 19 5.21 -0.28 -9.54
N TYR A 20 4.58 0.82 -9.98
CA TYR A 20 5.23 1.90 -10.71
C TYR A 20 5.68 3.09 -9.85
N GLY A 21 5.55 3.01 -8.52
CA GLY A 21 5.93 4.12 -7.62
C GLY A 21 5.13 5.42 -7.81
N ARG A 22 3.91 5.32 -8.35
CA ARG A 22 3.06 6.48 -8.72
C ARG A 22 2.06 6.89 -7.66
N THR A 23 2.12 6.31 -6.46
CA THR A 23 1.22 6.72 -5.38
C THR A 23 1.59 8.10 -4.86
N LEU A 24 0.62 8.83 -4.33
CA LEU A 24 0.85 10.15 -3.73
C LEU A 24 1.90 10.10 -2.61
N GLU A 25 1.95 9.01 -1.85
CA GLU A 25 2.98 8.79 -0.84
C GLU A 25 4.36 8.55 -1.48
N ALA A 26 4.44 7.71 -2.52
CA ALA A 26 5.72 7.42 -3.20
C ALA A 26 6.30 8.65 -3.92
N THR A 27 5.44 9.54 -4.40
CA THR A 27 5.85 10.80 -5.05
C THR A 27 6.18 11.92 -4.06
N GLY A 28 5.91 11.74 -2.75
CA GLY A 28 6.11 12.76 -1.74
C GLY A 28 5.06 13.86 -1.73
N SER A 29 3.91 13.63 -2.36
CA SER A 29 2.80 14.60 -2.32
C SER A 29 2.07 14.56 -0.98
N VAL A 30 2.08 13.41 -0.31
CA VAL A 30 1.51 13.22 1.03
C VAL A 30 2.40 12.36 1.91
N GLY A 31 2.39 12.65 3.21
CA GLY A 31 2.90 11.76 4.25
C GLY A 31 1.77 10.91 4.81
N VAL A 32 2.01 9.62 5.01
CA VAL A 32 1.01 8.70 5.53
C VAL A 32 1.57 7.96 6.74
N HIS A 33 0.77 7.86 7.80
CA HIS A 33 1.13 7.06 8.97
C HIS A 33 -0.10 6.44 9.64
N VAL A 34 0.14 5.42 10.46
CA VAL A 34 -0.90 4.81 11.29
C VAL A 34 -0.92 5.46 12.66
N ALA A 35 -2.01 6.14 13.01
CA ALA A 35 -2.22 6.74 14.32
C ALA A 35 -2.59 5.65 15.34
N ALA A 36 -1.57 5.08 15.99
CA ALA A 36 -1.73 3.99 16.96
C ALA A 36 -1.50 4.39 18.42
N GLY A 37 -1.25 5.68 18.67
CA GLY A 37 -0.97 6.20 20.01
C GLY A 37 0.50 6.54 20.24
N ARG A 38 0.83 6.90 21.50
CA ARG A 38 2.19 7.28 21.90
C ARG A 38 3.14 6.09 21.89
N ALA A 39 4.43 6.34 21.64
CA ALA A 39 5.47 5.30 21.60
C ALA A 39 5.48 4.45 22.88
N SER A 40 5.36 5.06 24.07
CA SER A 40 5.32 4.35 25.35
C SER A 40 4.17 3.34 25.44
N VAL A 41 2.97 3.72 24.98
CA VAL A 41 1.80 2.83 24.97
C VAL A 41 2.01 1.63 24.07
N LEU A 42 2.63 1.84 22.89
CA LEU A 42 2.95 0.76 21.94
C LEU A 42 4.02 -0.18 22.50
N THR A 43 5.03 0.38 23.16
CA THR A 43 6.09 -0.41 23.82
C THR A 43 5.52 -1.24 24.98
N ASP A 44 4.63 -0.68 25.78
CA ASP A 44 3.95 -1.42 26.87
C ASP A 44 3.03 -2.52 26.33
N LEU A 45 2.37 -2.30 25.19
CA LEU A 45 1.61 -3.33 24.50
C LEU A 45 2.50 -4.48 24.03
N ALA A 46 3.66 -4.16 23.46
CA ALA A 46 4.65 -5.15 23.06
C ALA A 46 5.17 -5.96 24.26
N ARG A 47 5.48 -5.30 25.37
CA ARG A 47 5.89 -5.99 26.62
C ARG A 47 4.82 -6.93 27.14
N ARG A 48 3.54 -6.51 27.13
CA ARG A 48 2.42 -7.39 27.54
C ARG A 48 2.26 -8.57 26.59
N ALA A 49 2.49 -8.39 25.28
CA ALA A 49 2.48 -9.49 24.32
C ALA A 49 3.58 -10.53 24.61
N LEU A 50 4.75 -10.08 25.06
CA LEU A 50 5.84 -10.96 25.49
C LEU A 50 5.57 -11.59 26.86
N GLY A 51 5.01 -10.85 27.81
CA GLY A 51 4.78 -11.29 29.20
C GLY A 51 3.81 -12.47 29.32
N GLY A 52 2.79 -12.55 28.47
CA GLY A 52 1.85 -13.67 28.43
C GLY A 52 2.46 -14.99 27.95
N GLU A 53 3.62 -14.92 27.31
CA GLU A 53 4.33 -16.08 26.76
C GLU A 53 5.53 -16.55 27.63
N ARG A 54 5.83 -15.81 28.72
CA ARG A 54 6.99 -16.08 29.60
C ARG A 54 6.94 -17.44 30.30
N GLN A 55 5.78 -18.03 30.50
CA GLN A 55 5.65 -19.28 31.27
C GLN A 55 6.09 -20.54 30.53
N GLY A 56 6.57 -20.48 29.30
CA GLY A 56 6.93 -21.67 28.57
C GLY A 56 8.15 -21.63 27.65
N VAL A 57 8.72 -20.43 27.33
CA VAL A 57 9.67 -20.33 26.21
C VAL A 57 10.81 -19.32 26.39
N LEU A 58 10.77 -18.42 27.38
CA LEU A 58 11.55 -17.17 27.31
C LEU A 58 12.29 -16.82 28.59
N ASP A 59 13.15 -17.68 29.08
CA ASP A 59 14.14 -17.32 30.13
C ASP A 59 15.25 -16.36 29.62
N GLY A 60 15.11 -15.81 28.40
CA GLY A 60 16.09 -14.97 27.73
C GLY A 60 15.63 -13.58 27.25
N PHE A 61 14.39 -13.12 27.57
CA PHE A 61 13.89 -11.82 27.11
C PHE A 61 14.16 -10.63 28.05
N GLU A 62 14.94 -10.83 29.07
CA GLU A 62 15.47 -9.71 29.85
C GLU A 62 16.49 -8.96 29.00
N GLY A 63 16.03 -7.96 28.23
CA GLY A 63 16.95 -7.12 27.48
C GLY A 63 16.54 -6.69 26.08
N VAL A 64 15.29 -6.96 25.62
CA VAL A 64 14.83 -6.35 24.36
C VAL A 64 14.65 -4.85 24.58
N ALA A 65 15.42 -4.05 23.85
CA ALA A 65 15.36 -2.58 23.95
C ALA A 65 13.97 -2.05 23.53
N ASP A 66 13.54 -0.98 24.17
CA ASP A 66 12.27 -0.31 23.88
C ASP A 66 12.15 0.10 22.39
N ALA A 67 13.26 0.50 21.79
CA ALA A 67 13.34 0.82 20.38
C ALA A 67 13.00 -0.40 19.49
N ASP A 68 13.49 -1.59 19.84
CA ASP A 68 13.20 -2.83 19.08
C ASP A 68 11.73 -3.27 19.28
N LEU A 69 11.17 -3.08 20.50
CA LEU A 69 9.75 -3.31 20.77
C LEU A 69 8.85 -2.35 19.99
N LEU A 70 9.20 -1.08 20.00
CA LEU A 70 8.48 -0.05 19.25
C LEU A 70 8.55 -0.32 17.74
N ALA A 71 9.73 -0.64 17.23
CA ALA A 71 9.92 -1.01 15.83
C ALA A 71 9.07 -2.23 15.45
N TRP A 72 9.01 -3.25 16.32
CA TRP A 72 8.20 -4.44 16.10
C TRP A 72 6.73 -4.10 15.88
N VAL A 73 6.14 -3.28 16.76
CA VAL A 73 4.75 -2.83 16.63
C VAL A 73 4.56 -1.92 15.42
N ARG A 74 5.37 -0.88 15.31
CA ARG A 74 5.25 0.14 14.25
C ARG A 74 5.41 -0.47 12.86
N GLY A 75 6.46 -1.29 12.66
CA GLY A 75 6.68 -1.96 11.38
C GLY A 75 5.55 -2.93 11.02
N THR A 76 4.94 -3.60 11.99
CA THR A 76 3.75 -4.44 11.78
C THR A 76 2.57 -3.62 11.26
N LEU A 77 2.27 -2.48 11.88
CA LEU A 77 1.16 -1.61 11.48
C LEU A 77 1.40 -0.99 10.09
N GLU A 78 2.61 -0.51 9.82
CA GLU A 78 2.96 0.05 8.52
C GLU A 78 2.96 -1.01 7.41
N ARG A 79 3.33 -2.25 7.72
CA ARG A 79 3.20 -3.36 6.79
C ARG A 79 1.73 -3.64 6.45
N MET A 80 0.87 -3.72 7.46
CA MET A 80 -0.56 -3.90 7.26
C MET A 80 -1.15 -2.81 6.37
N ARG A 81 -0.80 -1.55 6.63
CA ARG A 81 -1.22 -0.43 5.81
C ARG A 81 -0.81 -0.60 4.35
N ARG A 82 0.47 -0.88 4.11
CA ARG A 82 1.04 -1.02 2.75
C ARG A 82 0.51 -2.22 1.98
N ASP A 83 0.13 -3.26 2.68
CA ASP A 83 -0.53 -4.44 2.10
C ASP A 83 -2.02 -4.21 1.85
N GLY A 84 -2.56 -3.03 2.18
CA GLY A 84 -3.97 -2.67 2.00
C GLY A 84 -4.89 -3.33 3.01
N ALA A 85 -4.37 -3.78 4.15
CA ALA A 85 -5.18 -4.35 5.23
C ALA A 85 -5.95 -3.25 6.00
N ILE A 86 -6.63 -2.35 5.26
CA ILE A 86 -7.43 -1.24 5.78
C ILE A 86 -8.90 -1.62 5.67
N ASP A 87 -9.62 -1.45 6.78
CA ASP A 87 -11.03 -1.83 6.84
C ASP A 87 -11.91 -0.92 6.00
N HIS A 88 -12.73 -1.56 5.19
CA HIS A 88 -13.78 -0.91 4.43
C HIS A 88 -14.97 -1.86 4.28
N GLU A 89 -16.19 -1.33 4.33
CA GLU A 89 -17.42 -2.13 4.26
C GLU A 89 -17.52 -2.98 2.97
N TRP A 90 -17.02 -2.50 1.85
CA TRP A 90 -16.97 -3.25 0.59
C TRP A 90 -16.04 -4.47 0.63
N LEU A 91 -15.11 -4.50 1.56
CA LEU A 91 -14.20 -5.64 1.77
C LEU A 91 -14.73 -6.66 2.79
N SER A 92 -15.94 -6.46 3.35
CA SER A 92 -16.47 -7.33 4.42
C SER A 92 -16.64 -8.78 3.96
N ARG A 93 -17.16 -9.01 2.76
CA ARG A 93 -17.27 -10.37 2.19
C ARG A 93 -15.92 -10.96 1.89
N TYR A 94 -15.03 -10.18 1.33
CA TYR A 94 -13.67 -10.55 1.05
C TYR A 94 -12.93 -10.99 2.32
N LYS A 95 -13.09 -10.25 3.42
CA LYS A 95 -12.52 -10.61 4.74
C LYS A 95 -13.10 -11.91 5.27
N ARG A 96 -14.42 -12.05 5.29
CA ARG A 96 -15.10 -13.25 5.82
C ARG A 96 -14.80 -14.52 5.02
N ASP A 97 -14.54 -14.40 3.74
CA ASP A 97 -14.25 -15.51 2.84
C ASP A 97 -12.74 -15.61 2.52
N ASP A 98 -11.92 -15.41 3.55
CA ASP A 98 -10.47 -15.64 3.54
C ASP A 98 -9.71 -14.99 2.37
N GLY A 99 -10.11 -13.81 1.96
CA GLY A 99 -9.41 -13.06 0.91
C GLY A 99 -9.50 -13.69 -0.48
N LYS A 100 -10.54 -14.44 -0.78
CA LYS A 100 -10.76 -14.96 -2.12
C LYS A 100 -10.92 -13.82 -3.12
N ARG A 101 -10.06 -13.80 -4.12
CA ARG A 101 -9.96 -12.71 -5.11
C ARG A 101 -11.22 -12.52 -5.93
N LEU A 102 -12.09 -13.53 -6.02
CA LEU A 102 -13.36 -13.43 -6.75
C LEU A 102 -14.28 -12.30 -6.24
N TRP A 103 -14.16 -11.91 -4.96
CA TRP A 103 -14.97 -10.84 -4.37
C TRP A 103 -14.56 -9.43 -4.78
N ILE A 104 -13.36 -9.27 -5.31
CA ILE A 104 -12.84 -7.96 -5.72
C ILE A 104 -12.59 -7.85 -7.22
N TRP A 105 -12.21 -8.97 -7.90
CA TRP A 105 -11.88 -8.94 -9.33
C TRP A 105 -13.09 -9.09 -10.24
N TYR A 106 -14.04 -9.96 -9.90
CA TYR A 106 -15.18 -10.23 -10.79
C TYR A 106 -16.34 -9.28 -10.54
N LYS A 107 -16.75 -8.54 -11.59
CA LYS A 107 -17.82 -7.54 -11.53
C LYS A 107 -19.09 -8.06 -10.86
N ARG A 108 -19.54 -9.27 -11.20
CA ARG A 108 -20.77 -9.91 -10.65
C ARG A 108 -20.72 -10.18 -9.14
N ASN A 109 -19.53 -10.29 -8.56
CA ASN A 109 -19.33 -10.63 -7.15
C ASN A 109 -19.03 -9.41 -6.28
N ARG A 110 -18.83 -8.23 -6.89
CA ARG A 110 -18.56 -7.00 -6.14
C ARG A 110 -19.77 -6.58 -5.32
N SER A 111 -19.52 -5.98 -4.17
CA SER A 111 -20.59 -5.33 -3.39
C SER A 111 -21.22 -4.20 -4.20
N GLN A 112 -22.52 -3.96 -3.98
CA GLN A 112 -23.25 -2.93 -4.71
C GLN A 112 -22.55 -1.56 -4.58
N GLY A 113 -22.30 -0.93 -5.71
CA GLY A 113 -21.60 0.35 -5.79
C GLY A 113 -20.07 0.29 -5.62
N GLN A 114 -19.50 -0.90 -5.39
CA GLN A 114 -18.05 -1.07 -5.34
C GLN A 114 -17.44 -0.82 -6.72
N PRO A 115 -16.43 0.07 -6.82
CA PRO A 115 -15.76 0.32 -8.08
C PRO A 115 -14.89 -0.88 -8.50
N ALA A 116 -14.40 -0.83 -9.73
CA ALA A 116 -13.36 -1.76 -10.18
C ALA A 116 -12.08 -1.55 -9.37
N PHE A 117 -11.38 -2.65 -9.11
CA PHE A 117 -10.05 -2.56 -8.52
C PHE A 117 -9.08 -1.94 -9.54
N PRO A 118 -8.22 -1.00 -9.15
CA PRO A 118 -7.29 -0.37 -10.08
C PRO A 118 -6.35 -1.38 -10.72
N ALA A 119 -6.10 -1.24 -12.01
CA ALA A 119 -5.12 -2.05 -12.72
C ALA A 119 -3.71 -1.85 -12.13
N GLY A 120 -2.93 -2.91 -12.10
CA GLY A 120 -1.55 -2.88 -11.59
C GLY A 120 -1.43 -2.83 -10.05
N ARG A 121 -2.55 -2.89 -9.31
CA ARG A 121 -2.52 -3.01 -7.84
C ARG A 121 -2.80 -4.44 -7.39
N ALA A 122 -2.09 -4.87 -6.33
CA ALA A 122 -2.34 -6.17 -5.72
C ALA A 122 -3.68 -6.20 -4.97
N ALA A 123 -4.20 -7.39 -4.69
CA ALA A 123 -5.32 -7.55 -3.78
C ALA A 123 -4.90 -7.21 -2.35
N PRO A 124 -5.77 -6.60 -1.51
CA PRO A 124 -5.48 -6.35 -0.12
C PRO A 124 -5.09 -7.63 0.63
N ALA A 125 -3.92 -7.63 1.28
CA ALA A 125 -3.37 -8.79 1.94
C ALA A 125 -3.45 -8.62 3.46
N PHE A 126 -4.59 -8.99 4.03
CA PHE A 126 -4.81 -8.94 5.48
C PHE A 126 -4.03 -10.05 6.18
N PRO A 127 -3.40 -9.77 7.36
CA PRO A 127 -2.85 -10.82 8.21
C PRO A 127 -3.98 -11.66 8.80
N ARG A 128 -3.81 -12.99 8.71
CA ARG A 128 -4.79 -13.95 9.18
C ARG A 128 -4.16 -14.97 10.11
N ALA A 129 -4.75 -15.17 11.28
CA ALA A 129 -4.43 -16.21 12.23
C ALA A 129 -5.38 -17.40 12.11
N GLY A 130 -4.95 -18.57 12.57
CA GLY A 130 -5.71 -19.81 12.53
C GLY A 130 -5.36 -20.71 11.33
N GLY A 131 -5.81 -21.96 11.37
CA GLY A 131 -5.60 -22.97 10.32
C GLY A 131 -6.55 -22.84 9.13
N GLY A 132 -6.41 -23.71 8.13
CA GLY A 132 -7.39 -23.87 7.05
C GLY A 132 -7.33 -22.85 5.90
N LEU A 133 -6.32 -21.98 5.84
CA LEU A 133 -6.17 -21.01 4.74
C LEU A 133 -5.63 -21.70 3.46
N ASP A 134 -6.41 -21.67 2.38
CA ASP A 134 -5.91 -22.03 1.04
C ASP A 134 -5.14 -20.85 0.42
N THR A 135 -3.83 -20.83 0.61
CA THR A 135 -2.96 -19.74 0.14
C THR A 135 -2.90 -19.60 -1.38
N ARG A 136 -3.32 -20.58 -2.16
CA ARG A 136 -3.38 -20.49 -3.63
C ARG A 136 -4.56 -19.60 -4.09
N LYS A 137 -5.68 -19.65 -3.37
CA LYS A 137 -6.89 -18.91 -3.70
C LYS A 137 -7.01 -17.60 -2.94
N SER A 138 -6.31 -17.48 -1.82
CA SER A 138 -6.34 -16.34 -0.92
C SER A 138 -5.20 -15.35 -1.23
N ALA A 139 -5.48 -14.07 -1.01
CA ALA A 139 -4.46 -13.03 -0.95
C ALA A 139 -3.96 -12.77 0.49
N PHE A 140 -4.57 -13.41 1.50
CA PHE A 140 -4.22 -13.17 2.90
C PHE A 140 -2.89 -13.81 3.28
N VAL A 141 -2.25 -13.22 4.29
CA VAL A 141 -0.96 -13.67 4.80
C VAL A 141 -1.17 -14.51 6.06
N PRO A 142 -0.81 -15.81 6.05
CA PRO A 142 -0.93 -16.67 7.23
C PRO A 142 0.14 -16.30 8.26
N VAL A 143 -0.25 -15.54 9.30
CA VAL A 143 0.68 -15.02 10.33
C VAL A 143 1.38 -16.13 11.10
N GLY A 144 0.70 -17.26 11.31
CA GLY A 144 1.26 -18.43 12.01
C GLY A 144 2.33 -19.19 11.23
N SER A 145 2.60 -18.84 9.98
CA SER A 145 3.69 -19.43 9.20
C SER A 145 5.04 -18.82 9.59
N PRO A 146 6.06 -19.61 9.94
CA PRO A 146 7.42 -19.11 10.20
C PRO A 146 8.07 -18.38 9.01
N ARG A 147 7.53 -18.63 7.79
CA ARG A 147 7.98 -17.99 6.55
C ARG A 147 7.22 -16.70 6.25
N SER A 148 6.20 -16.34 7.03
CA SER A 148 5.46 -15.10 6.83
C SER A 148 6.36 -13.89 7.05
N TRP A 149 6.02 -12.78 6.39
CA TRP A 149 6.70 -11.52 6.64
C TRP A 149 6.62 -11.13 8.13
N TYR A 150 5.46 -11.32 8.77
CA TYR A 150 5.22 -10.99 10.17
C TYR A 150 6.13 -11.77 11.11
N ALA A 151 6.32 -13.08 10.88
CA ALA A 151 7.26 -13.88 11.66
C ALA A 151 8.72 -13.46 11.40
N THR A 152 9.06 -13.18 10.14
CA THR A 152 10.41 -12.69 9.79
C THR A 152 10.70 -11.35 10.44
N TRP A 153 9.75 -10.42 10.43
CA TRP A 153 9.86 -9.13 11.09
C TRP A 153 10.02 -9.27 12.60
N THR A 154 9.16 -10.07 13.24
CA THR A 154 9.26 -10.38 14.67
C THR A 154 10.62 -10.94 15.03
N ARG A 155 11.16 -11.89 14.23
CA ARG A 155 12.49 -12.45 14.44
C ARG A 155 13.60 -11.39 14.36
N LYS A 156 13.51 -10.46 13.42
CA LYS A 156 14.49 -9.40 13.25
C LYS A 156 14.50 -8.42 14.43
N CYS A 157 13.32 -8.03 14.91
CA CYS A 157 13.20 -7.11 16.03
C CYS A 157 13.56 -7.78 17.37
N LEU A 158 13.08 -9.00 17.60
CA LEU A 158 13.17 -9.66 18.91
C LEU A 158 14.31 -10.69 19.01
N ARG A 159 14.98 -11.02 17.89
CA ARG A 159 16.08 -12.00 17.80
C ARG A 159 15.71 -13.41 18.27
N VAL A 160 14.49 -13.85 18.01
CA VAL A 160 13.95 -15.15 18.43
C VAL A 160 13.96 -16.18 17.32
N ALA A 161 13.78 -17.46 17.69
CA ALA A 161 13.64 -18.55 16.72
C ALA A 161 12.40 -18.39 15.83
N PRO A 162 12.40 -18.90 14.59
CA PRO A 162 11.30 -18.70 13.63
C PRO A 162 9.92 -19.17 14.11
N THR A 163 9.84 -20.27 14.83
CA THR A 163 8.60 -20.80 15.39
C THR A 163 8.02 -19.90 16.48
N HIS A 164 8.88 -19.41 17.36
CA HIS A 164 8.51 -18.44 18.40
C HIS A 164 8.11 -17.10 17.79
N ALA A 165 8.81 -16.64 16.78
CA ALA A 165 8.48 -15.42 16.07
C ALA A 165 7.07 -15.46 15.44
N ALA A 166 6.68 -16.59 14.83
CA ALA A 166 5.35 -16.78 14.28
C ALA A 166 4.25 -16.76 15.37
N ARG A 167 4.54 -17.35 16.54
CA ARG A 167 3.65 -17.33 17.69
C ARG A 167 3.50 -15.90 18.24
N LEU A 168 4.60 -15.22 18.48
CA LEU A 168 4.62 -13.83 18.99
C LEU A 168 3.94 -12.86 18.02
N ALA A 169 4.12 -13.02 16.72
CA ALA A 169 3.43 -12.20 15.72
C ALA A 169 1.90 -12.33 15.84
N ARG A 170 1.38 -13.54 16.07
CA ARG A 170 -0.06 -13.75 16.32
C ARG A 170 -0.52 -13.09 17.60
N VAL A 171 0.25 -13.24 18.69
CA VAL A 171 -0.06 -12.64 19.99
C VAL A 171 -0.08 -11.11 19.87
N LEU A 172 0.89 -10.52 19.19
CA LEU A 172 0.92 -9.07 18.96
C LEU A 172 -0.36 -8.59 18.27
N LEU A 173 -0.76 -9.22 17.17
CA LEU A 173 -1.97 -8.82 16.44
C LEU A 173 -3.23 -8.94 17.32
N ALA A 174 -3.35 -10.00 18.12
CA ALA A 174 -4.45 -10.17 19.06
C ALA A 174 -4.46 -9.05 20.12
N ARG A 175 -3.31 -8.73 20.72
CA ARG A 175 -3.19 -7.64 21.71
C ARG A 175 -3.48 -6.26 21.11
N LEU A 176 -3.07 -6.02 19.86
CA LEU A 176 -3.42 -4.78 19.16
C LEU A 176 -4.92 -4.68 18.88
N ALA A 177 -5.59 -5.79 18.61
CA ALA A 177 -7.04 -5.84 18.44
C ALA A 177 -7.78 -5.63 19.77
N GLU A 178 -7.35 -6.28 20.86
CA GLU A 178 -7.87 -6.08 22.21
C GLU A 178 -7.75 -4.61 22.68
N ALA A 179 -6.65 -3.96 22.29
CA ALA A 179 -6.42 -2.53 22.55
C ALA A 179 -7.19 -1.59 21.61
N GLY A 180 -8.00 -2.10 20.68
CA GLY A 180 -8.77 -1.32 19.72
C GLY A 180 -7.92 -0.60 18.67
N ILE A 181 -6.64 -1.00 18.50
CA ILE A 181 -5.76 -0.47 17.45
C ILE A 181 -6.07 -1.16 16.12
N LEU A 182 -6.40 -2.44 16.16
CA LEU A 182 -6.85 -3.24 15.02
C LEU A 182 -8.29 -3.69 15.22
N THR A 183 -8.95 -4.08 14.15
CA THR A 183 -10.17 -4.89 14.18
C THR A 183 -9.82 -6.36 14.03
N ALA A 184 -10.58 -7.24 14.65
CA ALA A 184 -10.56 -8.67 14.42
C ALA A 184 -11.88 -9.10 13.78
N THR A 185 -11.83 -9.93 12.76
CA THR A 185 -13.01 -10.46 12.06
C THR A 185 -12.84 -11.95 11.86
N ASP A 186 -13.79 -12.74 12.34
CA ASP A 186 -13.77 -14.18 12.11
C ASP A 186 -14.14 -14.53 10.67
N THR A 187 -13.46 -15.51 10.14
CA THR A 187 -13.67 -15.99 8.77
C THR A 187 -14.53 -17.26 8.75
N SER A 188 -15.14 -17.52 7.60
CA SER A 188 -15.97 -18.71 7.39
C SER A 188 -15.21 -20.03 7.55
N SER A 189 -13.89 -20.02 7.46
CA SER A 189 -13.02 -21.20 7.65
C SER A 189 -12.45 -21.33 9.08
N GLY A 190 -12.94 -20.55 10.03
CA GLY A 190 -12.53 -20.64 11.44
C GLY A 190 -11.19 -19.96 11.76
N GLY A 191 -10.77 -18.98 10.95
CA GLY A 191 -9.63 -18.11 11.25
C GLY A 191 -10.06 -16.71 11.64
N THR A 192 -9.12 -15.91 12.14
CA THR A 192 -9.32 -14.51 12.47
C THR A 192 -8.45 -13.62 11.59
N VAL A 193 -9.06 -12.64 10.96
CA VAL A 193 -8.41 -11.64 10.08
C VAL A 193 -8.31 -10.32 10.82
N TYR A 194 -7.14 -9.71 10.80
CA TYR A 194 -6.90 -8.41 11.42
C TYR A 194 -6.85 -7.30 10.37
N GLY A 195 -7.51 -6.18 10.67
CA GLY A 195 -7.57 -5.01 9.78
C GLY A 195 -7.26 -3.71 10.52
N LEU A 196 -6.78 -2.73 9.79
CA LEU A 196 -6.61 -1.37 10.28
C LEU A 196 -7.92 -0.60 10.12
N PRO A 197 -8.51 -0.05 11.20
CA PRO A 197 -9.61 0.89 11.07
C PRO A 197 -9.20 2.07 10.17
N ALA A 198 -10.00 2.40 9.16
CA ALA A 198 -9.67 3.49 8.23
C ALA A 198 -9.39 4.83 8.93
N GLY A 199 -10.10 5.13 10.04
CA GLY A 199 -9.88 6.34 10.84
C GLY A 199 -8.53 6.42 11.56
N ARG A 200 -7.74 5.35 11.56
CA ARG A 200 -6.37 5.35 12.10
C ARG A 200 -5.31 5.63 11.05
N VAL A 201 -5.66 5.64 9.78
CA VAL A 201 -4.74 6.01 8.71
C VAL A 201 -4.85 7.51 8.49
N VAL A 202 -3.79 8.22 8.85
CA VAL A 202 -3.70 9.67 8.73
C VAL A 202 -2.89 10.03 7.49
N VAL A 203 -3.44 10.89 6.67
CA VAL A 203 -2.82 11.42 5.45
C VAL A 203 -2.65 12.92 5.62
N SER A 204 -1.43 13.41 5.48
CA SER A 204 -1.10 14.82 5.58
C SER A 204 -0.44 15.30 4.28
N PRO A 205 -0.85 16.45 3.71
CA PRO A 205 -0.14 17.02 2.57
C PRO A 205 1.28 17.39 3.00
N LEU A 206 2.24 17.14 2.14
CA LEU A 206 3.63 17.61 2.32
C LEU A 206 3.78 18.89 1.51
N GLY A 207 4.20 19.98 2.19
CA GLY A 207 4.42 21.29 1.54
C GLY A 207 5.65 21.27 0.62
N GLU A 208 5.71 22.19 -0.35
CA GLU A 208 6.83 22.30 -1.28
C GLU A 208 8.14 22.77 -0.61
N THR A 209 8.06 23.37 0.57
CA THR A 209 9.16 24.11 1.22
C THR A 209 9.60 23.53 2.57
N THR A 210 8.94 22.51 3.09
CA THR A 210 9.30 21.93 4.39
C THR A 210 10.23 20.74 4.17
N GLY A 211 11.32 20.69 4.94
CA GLY A 211 12.24 19.55 5.00
C GLY A 211 11.61 18.23 5.47
N ASP A 212 10.28 18.13 5.33
CA ASP A 212 9.43 17.01 5.71
C ASP A 212 9.36 15.90 4.65
N ASP A 213 10.12 16.02 3.56
CA ASP A 213 10.28 14.95 2.55
C ASP A 213 11.10 13.78 3.13
N LEU A 214 10.63 13.29 4.27
CA LEU A 214 11.29 12.23 5.00
C LEU A 214 11.00 10.88 4.35
N LEU A 215 12.03 10.06 4.32
CA LEU A 215 11.92 8.66 3.99
C LEU A 215 12.90 7.85 4.85
N LEU A 216 12.62 6.58 5.00
CA LEU A 216 13.57 5.65 5.58
C LEU A 216 14.30 4.91 4.47
N VAL A 217 15.61 4.86 4.53
CA VAL A 217 16.46 4.15 3.56
C VAL A 217 17.23 3.06 4.28
N CYS A 218 17.23 1.85 3.75
CA CYS A 218 18.09 0.80 4.28
C CYS A 218 19.54 1.09 3.91
N ASP A 219 20.43 1.02 4.90
CA ASP A 219 21.89 1.21 4.73
C ASP A 219 22.53 0.15 3.82
N THR A 220 21.95 -1.04 3.74
CA THR A 220 22.48 -2.19 3.00
C THR A 220 21.82 -2.38 1.63
N CYS A 221 20.50 -2.62 1.57
CA CYS A 221 19.83 -2.94 0.31
C CYS A 221 19.20 -1.71 -0.39
N ARG A 222 19.34 -0.52 0.19
CA ARG A 222 18.83 0.74 -0.35
C ARG A 222 17.31 0.79 -0.54
N THR A 223 16.57 -0.15 0.01
CA THR A 223 15.10 -0.09 -0.01
C THR A 223 14.65 1.22 0.64
N GLN A 224 13.83 1.95 -0.10
CA GLN A 224 13.24 3.22 0.34
C GLN A 224 11.82 2.98 0.85
N LEU A 225 11.50 3.55 1.99
CA LEU A 225 10.20 3.47 2.61
C LEU A 225 9.71 4.90 2.87
N PRO A 226 8.77 5.40 2.04
CA PRO A 226 8.10 6.65 2.32
C PRO A 226 7.43 6.59 3.69
N ALA A 227 7.61 7.62 4.49
CA ALA A 227 7.03 7.67 5.83
C ALA A 227 6.83 9.12 6.29
N ALA A 228 5.83 9.36 7.13
CA ALA A 228 5.67 10.62 7.84
C ALA A 228 6.71 10.72 8.98
N ALA A 229 7.01 11.93 9.42
CA ALA A 229 8.02 12.21 10.47
C ALA A 229 7.89 11.31 11.70
N ALA A 230 6.69 11.18 12.24
CA ALA A 230 6.43 10.32 13.40
C ALA A 230 6.75 8.83 13.17
N THR A 231 6.67 8.35 11.94
CA THR A 231 7.04 6.97 11.59
C THR A 231 8.55 6.87 11.40
N VAL A 232 9.17 7.90 10.82
CA VAL A 232 10.63 7.97 10.68
C VAL A 232 11.29 7.92 12.05
N ASP A 233 10.87 8.76 12.99
CA ASP A 233 11.40 8.79 14.37
C ASP A 233 11.30 7.44 15.08
N GLN A 234 10.22 6.69 14.83
CA GLN A 234 9.97 5.41 15.49
C GLN A 234 10.62 4.21 14.80
N LEU A 235 11.01 4.33 13.54
CA LEU A 235 11.63 3.27 12.76
C LEU A 235 13.08 3.57 12.35
N ASP A 236 13.61 4.74 12.72
CA ASP A 236 15.05 4.99 12.53
C ASP A 236 15.86 3.96 13.30
N ASN A 237 16.91 3.45 12.69
CA ASN A 237 17.72 2.35 13.20
C ASN A 237 17.00 1.00 13.40
N ALA A 238 15.72 0.86 13.01
CA ALA A 238 15.02 -0.43 12.99
C ALA A 238 15.63 -1.39 11.97
N PRO A 239 15.46 -2.72 12.11
CA PRO A 239 15.86 -3.68 11.09
C PRO A 239 15.20 -3.39 9.74
N CYS A 240 15.89 -3.67 8.64
CA CYS A 240 15.30 -3.55 7.30
C CYS A 240 14.14 -4.55 7.13
N PRO A 241 12.95 -4.12 6.65
CA PRO A 241 11.79 -5.00 6.47
C PRO A 241 11.91 -5.92 5.25
N ALA A 242 12.90 -5.71 4.37
CA ALA A 242 13.15 -6.59 3.23
C ALA A 242 13.60 -7.97 3.71
N VAL A 243 13.00 -9.01 3.13
CA VAL A 243 13.34 -10.40 3.46
C VAL A 243 14.80 -10.68 3.12
N GLY A 244 15.54 -11.30 4.05
CA GLY A 244 16.96 -11.64 3.85
C GLY A 244 17.95 -10.49 4.02
N CYS A 245 17.52 -9.23 4.08
CA CYS A 245 18.42 -8.09 4.28
C CYS A 245 18.82 -7.95 5.76
N PRO A 246 20.11 -7.91 6.12
CA PRO A 246 20.57 -7.70 7.49
C PRO A 246 20.66 -6.22 7.89
N GLY A 247 20.43 -5.30 6.95
CA GLY A 247 20.63 -3.86 7.14
C GLY A 247 19.63 -3.23 8.09
N ARG A 248 19.85 -1.94 8.35
CA ARG A 248 19.01 -1.10 9.21
C ARG A 248 18.44 0.09 8.42
N LEU A 249 17.29 0.56 8.85
CA LEU A 249 16.67 1.75 8.31
C LEU A 249 17.39 3.01 8.87
N ARG A 250 17.54 4.00 8.02
CA ARG A 250 18.08 5.32 8.37
C ARG A 250 17.17 6.39 7.82
N ALA A 251 16.97 7.42 8.62
CA ALA A 251 16.30 8.63 8.14
C ALA A 251 17.07 9.21 6.95
N GLY A 252 16.36 9.57 5.92
CA GLY A 252 16.88 10.15 4.70
C GLY A 252 15.92 11.18 4.14
N GLN A 253 16.38 11.94 3.17
CA GLN A 253 15.55 12.91 2.44
C GLN A 253 15.26 12.40 1.04
N ARG A 254 14.09 12.73 0.53
CA ARG A 254 13.75 12.45 -0.86
C ARG A 254 14.52 13.36 -1.80
N PRO A 255 14.81 12.90 -3.02
CA PRO A 255 15.23 13.81 -4.08
C PRO A 255 14.16 14.89 -4.28
N ALA A 256 14.60 16.15 -4.39
CA ALA A 256 13.70 17.30 -4.57
C ALA A 256 12.82 17.19 -5.82
N GLU A 257 13.32 16.55 -6.86
CA GLU A 257 12.63 16.37 -8.13
C GLU A 257 12.17 14.92 -8.33
N SER A 258 10.85 14.76 -8.51
CA SER A 258 10.23 13.54 -8.98
C SER A 258 9.36 13.87 -10.19
N PHE A 259 9.58 13.20 -11.31
CA PHE A 259 8.76 13.38 -12.52
C PHE A 259 7.26 13.31 -12.23
N TYR A 260 6.84 12.33 -11.42
CA TYR A 260 5.42 12.19 -11.08
C TYR A 260 4.92 13.30 -10.14
N ARG A 261 5.77 13.77 -9.21
CA ARG A 261 5.42 14.92 -8.35
C ARG A 261 5.21 16.17 -9.20
N SER A 262 6.14 16.49 -10.09
CA SER A 262 6.02 17.62 -11.00
C SER A 262 4.79 17.51 -11.89
N MET A 263 4.47 16.32 -12.36
CA MET A 263 3.28 16.06 -13.17
C MET A 263 1.98 16.26 -12.37
N TYR A 264 1.95 15.87 -11.09
CA TYR A 264 0.77 16.05 -10.23
C TYR A 264 0.64 17.49 -9.69
N ALA A 265 1.76 18.18 -9.45
CA ALA A 265 1.78 19.56 -9.01
C ALA A 265 1.51 20.55 -10.17
N GLY A 266 1.77 20.14 -11.40
CA GLY A 266 1.48 20.93 -12.58
C GLY A 266 -0.01 21.20 -12.73
N ALA A 267 -0.41 22.48 -12.57
CA ALA A 267 -1.81 22.91 -12.65
C ALA A 267 -2.46 22.75 -14.04
N HIS A 268 -1.69 22.39 -15.05
CA HIS A 268 -2.18 22.22 -16.41
C HIS A 268 -2.65 20.76 -16.64
N VAL A 269 -3.80 20.43 -16.10
CA VAL A 269 -4.52 19.21 -16.51
C VAL A 269 -5.00 19.42 -17.95
N ARG A 270 -4.21 18.94 -18.91
CA ARG A 270 -4.67 18.90 -20.30
C ARG A 270 -5.60 17.70 -20.45
N ARG A 271 -6.79 17.94 -20.99
CA ARG A 271 -7.66 16.86 -21.42
C ARG A 271 -6.94 16.08 -22.52
N VAL A 272 -6.89 14.74 -22.36
CA VAL A 272 -6.38 13.87 -23.41
C VAL A 272 -7.57 13.24 -24.13
N ASP A 273 -7.79 13.64 -25.37
CA ASP A 273 -8.71 13.00 -26.30
C ASP A 273 -7.87 12.19 -27.30
N ALA A 274 -7.71 10.91 -27.00
CA ALA A 274 -6.93 9.99 -27.82
C ALA A 274 -7.83 9.28 -28.82
N HIS A 275 -7.53 9.39 -30.10
CA HIS A 275 -8.23 8.69 -31.16
C HIS A 275 -7.29 7.72 -31.88
N GLU A 276 -7.87 6.59 -32.31
CA GLU A 276 -7.17 5.62 -33.14
C GLU A 276 -7.05 6.14 -34.57
N HIS A 277 -5.87 5.97 -35.14
CA HIS A 277 -5.61 6.24 -36.56
C HIS A 277 -4.96 4.99 -37.19
N THR A 278 -5.83 4.15 -37.75
CA THR A 278 -5.43 2.87 -38.34
C THR A 278 -6.03 2.70 -39.73
N SER A 279 -5.49 1.75 -40.50
CA SER A 279 -6.05 1.39 -41.80
C SER A 279 -7.47 0.81 -41.76
N LEU A 280 -7.96 0.48 -40.56
CA LEU A 280 -9.31 -0.06 -40.34
C LEU A 280 -10.39 1.03 -40.34
N LEU A 281 -10.01 2.31 -40.18
CA LEU A 281 -10.94 3.42 -40.25
C LEU A 281 -11.38 3.64 -41.72
N THR A 282 -12.66 3.98 -41.88
CA THR A 282 -13.15 4.46 -43.18
C THR A 282 -12.45 5.76 -43.58
N ALA A 283 -12.46 6.10 -44.87
CA ALA A 283 -11.84 7.33 -45.38
C ALA A 283 -12.41 8.59 -44.65
N ASP A 284 -13.72 8.64 -44.42
CA ASP A 284 -14.39 9.75 -43.75
C ASP A 284 -14.04 9.86 -42.26
N GLU A 285 -13.95 8.72 -41.56
CA GLU A 285 -13.53 8.69 -40.16
C GLU A 285 -12.09 9.14 -40.00
N ARG A 286 -11.22 8.67 -40.90
CA ARG A 286 -9.81 9.06 -40.91
C ARG A 286 -9.65 10.55 -41.16
N ALA A 287 -10.31 11.10 -42.18
CA ALA A 287 -10.28 12.51 -42.49
C ALA A 287 -10.81 13.37 -41.31
N ARG A 288 -11.84 12.91 -40.61
CA ARG A 288 -12.38 13.58 -39.42
C ARG A 288 -11.38 13.63 -38.29
N VAL A 289 -10.71 12.51 -38.00
CA VAL A 289 -9.70 12.40 -36.95
C VAL A 289 -8.49 13.27 -37.29
N GLU A 290 -8.00 13.22 -38.54
CA GLU A 290 -6.87 14.04 -39.01
C GLU A 290 -7.17 15.54 -38.96
N ASN A 291 -8.32 15.93 -39.47
CA ASN A 291 -8.73 17.35 -39.48
C ASN A 291 -8.96 17.88 -38.05
N GLY A 292 -9.49 17.08 -37.13
CA GLY A 292 -9.65 17.44 -35.74
C GLY A 292 -8.27 17.61 -35.05
N PHE A 293 -7.34 16.71 -35.33
CA PHE A 293 -5.98 16.76 -34.77
C PHE A 293 -5.18 17.98 -35.27
N LYS A 294 -5.30 18.30 -36.54
CA LYS A 294 -4.59 19.43 -37.18
C LYS A 294 -5.20 20.82 -36.87
N ARG A 295 -6.35 20.87 -36.20
CA ARG A 295 -7.01 22.14 -35.94
C ARG A 295 -6.24 22.99 -34.93
N PRO A 296 -5.88 24.23 -35.24
CA PRO A 296 -5.13 25.10 -34.32
C PRO A 296 -5.85 25.34 -32.98
N GLU A 297 -7.17 25.48 -33.03
CA GLU A 297 -8.03 25.58 -31.86
C GLU A 297 -8.92 24.34 -31.81
N GLN A 298 -8.60 23.43 -30.91
CA GLN A 298 -9.31 22.16 -30.76
C GLN A 298 -10.70 22.40 -30.18
N ALA A 299 -11.74 21.88 -30.84
CA ALA A 299 -13.09 21.83 -30.33
C ALA A 299 -13.27 20.67 -29.34
N PRO A 300 -14.30 20.71 -28.48
CA PRO A 300 -14.62 19.56 -27.61
C PRO A 300 -14.84 18.30 -28.43
N GLY A 301 -14.00 17.26 -28.20
CA GLY A 301 -14.03 16.00 -28.91
C GLY A 301 -13.02 15.89 -30.08
N ASP A 302 -12.30 16.96 -30.39
CA ASP A 302 -11.16 16.85 -31.31
C ASP A 302 -10.01 16.09 -30.62
N PRO A 303 -9.32 15.18 -31.33
CA PRO A 303 -8.20 14.46 -30.77
C PRO A 303 -6.97 15.35 -30.59
N ASN A 304 -6.31 15.23 -29.45
CA ASN A 304 -5.00 15.84 -29.20
C ASN A 304 -3.90 14.78 -29.07
N VAL A 305 -4.26 13.51 -29.15
CA VAL A 305 -3.34 12.37 -29.22
C VAL A 305 -3.85 11.41 -30.30
N LEU A 306 -2.97 11.02 -31.23
CA LEU A 306 -3.23 9.95 -32.19
C LEU A 306 -2.49 8.68 -31.78
N VAL A 307 -3.23 7.58 -31.73
CA VAL A 307 -2.67 6.23 -31.54
C VAL A 307 -2.66 5.54 -32.90
N ALA A 308 -1.48 5.41 -33.48
CA ALA A 308 -1.33 4.91 -34.83
C ALA A 308 -0.56 3.60 -34.90
N THR A 309 -0.81 2.81 -35.94
CA THR A 309 0.05 1.69 -36.34
C THR A 309 1.30 2.22 -37.08
N PRO A 310 2.41 1.44 -37.23
CA PRO A 310 3.62 1.86 -37.94
C PRO A 310 3.40 2.31 -39.38
N THR A 311 2.28 1.97 -40.00
CA THR A 311 1.88 2.43 -41.32
C THR A 311 1.63 3.94 -41.43
N LEU A 312 1.59 4.64 -40.31
CA LEU A 312 1.48 6.11 -40.27
C LEU A 312 2.74 6.79 -40.81
N GLU A 313 3.91 6.17 -40.67
CA GLU A 313 5.17 6.71 -41.16
C GLU A 313 5.23 6.86 -42.70
N MET A 314 4.33 6.22 -43.41
CA MET A 314 4.39 6.12 -44.89
C MET A 314 3.45 7.07 -45.63
N GLY A 315 2.71 7.97 -45.00
CA GLY A 315 1.76 8.78 -45.75
C GLY A 315 0.98 9.91 -45.09
N ILE A 316 1.31 10.33 -43.91
CA ILE A 316 0.66 11.51 -43.33
C ILE A 316 1.67 12.67 -43.26
N ASP A 317 1.44 13.66 -44.07
CA ASP A 317 1.94 15.02 -43.82
C ASP A 317 1.21 15.58 -42.60
N ILE A 318 1.83 15.42 -41.42
CA ILE A 318 1.26 15.93 -40.18
C ILE A 318 1.48 17.43 -40.04
N GLY A 319 2.02 18.11 -41.05
CA GLY A 319 2.32 19.53 -41.01
C GLY A 319 3.36 19.89 -39.93
N ASP A 320 3.79 21.11 -39.87
CA ASP A 320 4.66 21.60 -38.81
C ASP A 320 3.91 21.55 -37.45
N LEU A 321 4.29 20.58 -36.61
CA LEU A 321 3.89 20.55 -35.20
C LEU A 321 4.76 21.60 -34.46
N SER A 322 4.30 22.83 -34.37
CA SER A 322 4.91 23.89 -33.55
C SER A 322 4.35 23.88 -32.13
#